data_10f5ba2989f79562f99b628f3a58906f
#
_entry.id   10f5ba2989f79562f99b628f3a58906f
#
_cell.length_a   1.000
_cell.length_b   1.000
_cell.length_c   1.000
_cell.angle_alpha   90.00
_cell.angle_beta   90.00
_cell.angle_gamma   90.00
#
_symmetry.space_group_name_H-M   'P 1'
#
loop_
_entity.id
_entity.type
_entity.pdbx_description
1 polymer ?
#
loop_
_entity_poly.entity_id
_entity_poly.type
_entity_poly.pdbx_seq_one_letter_code
_entity_poly.pdbx_strand_id
1 'polypeptide(L)'
;EGDTVYFDWYHFLMDGHGVSPFLTRILEQYCNLRYGTAFANTPILCSPAYDIEAMMEKYPPLTATESTMQRDVVQTWEGRMRRTRVRLTKQSLVDRAVENGVKPFTALAGLLSLALRSYLGKDEIQYSYSADTRREAGVPDALYNCVCSFQSGVKLNDDTRLADIVPEMDAEVLRTLQPEAKLRQMVQQMSWVYKVDQQKAPLRIKQRVFQMGEYISGVPADFWLSYLGNPLLPATPELEQYTKDFNVWVPPDGGSMGVEASSLNGIITLCIENKAEMPGLAGM
;
A
#
# COMPACT_ATOMS: atom_id res chain seq x y z
N GLU A 1 5.36 26.54 16.83
CA GLU A 1 6.41 25.58 16.42
C GLU A 1 5.98 24.20 16.86
N GLY A 2 6.14 23.20 15.99
CA GLY A 2 5.83 21.81 16.25
C GLY A 2 7.08 20.96 16.20
N ASP A 3 7.05 19.83 16.91
CA ASP A 3 8.10 18.83 16.84
C ASP A 3 7.83 17.88 15.67
N THR A 4 8.88 17.30 15.08
CA THR A 4 8.75 16.25 14.06
C THR A 4 9.31 14.96 14.62
N VAL A 5 8.47 13.93 14.62
CA VAL A 5 8.86 12.58 15.02
C VAL A 5 9.11 11.77 13.76
N TYR A 6 10.28 11.16 13.65
CA TYR A 6 10.65 10.25 12.58
C TYR A 6 10.58 8.82 13.12
N PHE A 7 9.96 7.95 12.34
CA PHE A 7 9.87 6.53 12.68
C PHE A 7 10.17 5.69 11.45
N ASP A 8 11.22 4.87 11.52
CA ASP A 8 11.60 3.93 10.47
C ASP A 8 11.32 2.51 10.92
N TRP A 9 10.76 1.69 10.02
CA TRP A 9 10.56 0.28 10.28
C TRP A 9 10.79 -0.56 9.02
N TYR A 10 11.13 -1.81 9.22
CA TYR A 10 11.18 -2.76 8.14
C TYR A 10 9.78 -3.24 7.80
N HIS A 11 9.35 -3.06 6.56
CA HIS A 11 8.00 -3.42 6.08
C HIS A 11 7.72 -4.93 6.21
N PHE A 12 8.75 -5.79 6.22
CA PHE A 12 8.58 -7.21 6.51
C PHE A 12 8.07 -7.52 7.91
N LEU A 13 8.31 -6.65 8.88
CA LEU A 13 7.84 -6.83 10.26
C LEU A 13 6.38 -6.42 10.39
N MET A 14 6.01 -5.27 9.81
CA MET A 14 4.69 -4.69 9.96
C MET A 14 4.33 -3.95 8.68
N ASP A 15 3.08 -4.08 8.25
CA ASP A 15 2.50 -3.19 7.24
C ASP A 15 1.95 -1.90 7.88
N GLY A 16 1.33 -1.03 7.06
CA GLY A 16 0.79 0.24 7.51
C GLY A 16 -0.27 0.11 8.62
N HIS A 17 -1.13 -0.90 8.57
CA HIS A 17 -2.11 -1.17 9.62
C HIS A 17 -1.47 -1.73 10.89
N GLY A 18 -0.47 -2.59 10.75
CA GLY A 18 0.26 -3.16 11.89
C GLY A 18 1.07 -2.13 12.66
N VAL A 19 1.66 -1.16 11.96
CA VAL A 19 2.45 -0.10 12.60
C VAL A 19 1.58 0.98 13.25
N SER A 20 0.36 1.20 12.77
CA SER A 20 -0.51 2.28 13.25
C SER A 20 -0.80 2.24 14.76
N PRO A 21 -1.19 1.11 15.38
CA PRO A 21 -1.37 1.04 16.84
C PRO A 21 -0.09 1.37 17.61
N PHE A 22 1.05 0.95 17.08
CA PHE A 22 2.35 1.19 17.70
C PHE A 22 2.72 2.67 17.65
N LEU A 23 2.58 3.32 16.49
CA LEU A 23 2.80 4.76 16.32
C LEU A 23 1.85 5.58 17.19
N THR A 24 0.58 5.20 17.26
CA THR A 24 -0.40 5.87 18.10
C THR A 24 0.05 5.86 19.56
N ARG A 25 0.52 4.73 20.08
CA ARG A 25 1.02 4.64 21.47
C ARG A 25 2.28 5.47 21.69
N ILE A 26 3.21 5.48 20.74
CA ILE A 26 4.41 6.34 20.84
C ILE A 26 3.99 7.80 20.93
N LEU A 27 3.08 8.25 20.06
CA LEU A 27 2.62 9.64 20.04
C LEU A 27 1.83 10.02 21.31
N GLU A 28 0.97 9.14 21.82
CA GLU A 28 0.26 9.34 23.08
C GLU A 28 1.25 9.56 24.24
N GLN A 29 2.26 8.70 24.36
CA GLN A 29 3.28 8.84 25.42
C GLN A 29 4.16 10.07 25.19
N TYR A 30 4.48 10.40 23.96
CA TYR A 30 5.17 11.63 23.63
C TYR A 30 4.36 12.85 24.08
N CYS A 31 3.06 12.90 23.80
CA CYS A 31 2.17 13.98 24.22
C CYS A 31 2.08 14.07 25.75
N ASN A 32 2.00 12.94 26.45
CA ASN A 32 2.00 12.91 27.91
C ASN A 32 3.26 13.58 28.48
N LEU A 33 4.42 13.25 27.93
CA LEU A 33 5.70 13.79 28.40
C LEU A 33 5.91 15.25 28.01
N ARG A 34 5.51 15.61 26.79
CA ARG A 34 5.81 16.92 26.20
C ARG A 34 4.80 17.99 26.56
N TYR A 35 3.52 17.61 26.64
CA TYR A 35 2.40 18.55 26.82
C TYR A 35 1.61 18.33 28.12
N GLY A 36 1.98 17.33 28.92
CA GLY A 36 1.29 17.02 30.17
C GLY A 36 -0.11 16.45 29.97
N THR A 37 -0.38 15.80 28.83
CA THR A 37 -1.64 15.08 28.61
C THR A 37 -1.71 13.83 29.48
N ALA A 38 -2.87 13.18 29.52
CA ALA A 38 -3.11 11.99 30.35
C ALA A 38 -3.63 10.82 29.51
N PHE A 39 -3.06 10.59 28.32
CA PHE A 39 -3.40 9.42 27.51
C PHE A 39 -3.08 8.12 28.27
N ALA A 40 -4.03 7.20 28.26
CA ALA A 40 -3.86 5.93 28.96
C ALA A 40 -2.80 5.04 28.31
N ASN A 41 -1.98 4.40 29.13
CA ASN A 41 -1.05 3.39 28.63
C ASN A 41 -1.77 2.04 28.44
N THR A 42 -2.55 1.92 27.37
CA THR A 42 -3.29 0.70 27.05
C THR A 42 -2.37 -0.28 26.30
N PRO A 43 -2.29 -1.55 26.70
CA PRO A 43 -1.52 -2.55 25.97
C PRO A 43 -1.98 -2.68 24.51
N ILE A 44 -1.03 -2.88 23.62
CA ILE A 44 -1.32 -3.23 22.23
C ILE A 44 -1.62 -4.72 22.20
N LEU A 45 -2.81 -5.08 21.70
CA LEU A 45 -3.16 -6.47 21.44
C LEU A 45 -2.47 -6.93 20.17
N CYS A 46 -2.09 -8.21 20.13
CA CYS A 46 -1.51 -8.82 18.94
C CYS A 46 -2.10 -10.23 18.76
N SER A 47 -2.76 -10.46 17.65
CA SER A 47 -3.22 -11.78 17.27
C SER A 47 -2.02 -12.70 17.01
N PRO A 48 -2.13 -14.02 17.31
CA PRO A 48 -1.13 -15.00 16.89
C PRO A 48 -1.01 -15.05 15.37
N ALA A 49 0.09 -15.60 14.88
CA ALA A 49 0.27 -15.82 13.45
C ALA A 49 -0.82 -16.75 12.90
N TYR A 50 -1.29 -16.46 11.69
CA TYR A 50 -2.20 -17.38 10.98
C TYR A 50 -1.46 -18.65 10.54
N ASP A 51 -2.19 -19.76 10.47
CA ASP A 51 -1.65 -21.03 9.98
C ASP A 51 -1.62 -21.02 8.44
N ILE A 52 -0.46 -20.75 7.86
CA ILE A 52 -0.30 -20.69 6.40
C ILE A 52 -0.46 -22.08 5.76
N GLU A 53 -0.10 -23.17 6.45
CA GLU A 53 -0.26 -24.54 5.91
C GLU A 53 -1.73 -24.88 5.77
N ALA A 54 -2.52 -24.68 6.82
CA ALA A 54 -3.97 -24.86 6.76
C ALA A 54 -4.64 -23.98 5.71
N MET A 55 -4.14 -22.76 5.53
CA MET A 55 -4.63 -21.85 4.48
C MET A 55 -4.26 -22.34 3.08
N MET A 56 -3.07 -22.89 2.87
CA MET A 56 -2.65 -23.47 1.60
C MET A 56 -3.43 -24.73 1.24
N GLU A 57 -3.83 -25.53 2.23
CA GLU A 57 -4.74 -26.67 2.01
C GLU A 57 -6.11 -26.21 1.53
N LYS A 58 -6.65 -25.16 2.14
CA LYS A 58 -7.97 -24.61 1.79
C LYS A 58 -7.98 -23.85 0.47
N TYR A 59 -6.90 -23.12 0.19
CA TYR A 59 -6.72 -22.31 -1.01
C TYR A 59 -5.41 -22.70 -1.71
N PRO A 60 -5.37 -23.82 -2.44
CA PRO A 60 -4.15 -24.28 -3.09
C PRO A 60 -3.57 -23.17 -3.99
N PRO A 61 -2.29 -22.84 -3.83
CA PRO A 61 -1.65 -21.83 -4.69
C PRO A 61 -1.55 -22.38 -6.12
N LEU A 62 -1.71 -21.47 -7.08
CA LEU A 62 -1.53 -21.78 -8.50
C LEU A 62 -0.12 -22.32 -8.76
N THR A 63 0.00 -23.26 -9.67
CA THR A 63 1.29 -23.80 -10.09
C THR A 63 2.01 -22.79 -11.00
N ALA A 64 3.34 -22.82 -11.01
CA ALA A 64 4.16 -21.90 -11.82
C ALA A 64 3.89 -21.96 -13.35
N THR A 65 3.26 -23.04 -13.83
CA THR A 65 2.86 -23.20 -15.23
C THR A 65 1.64 -22.37 -15.64
N GLU A 66 0.87 -21.90 -14.66
CA GLU A 66 -0.32 -21.05 -14.88
C GLU A 66 0.02 -19.55 -14.80
N SER A 67 1.24 -19.22 -14.39
CA SER A 67 1.76 -17.86 -14.35
C SER A 67 2.54 -17.57 -15.63
N THR A 68 2.08 -16.65 -16.46
CA THR A 68 2.84 -16.13 -17.59
C THR A 68 4.04 -15.34 -17.09
N MET A 69 5.20 -16.00 -17.07
CA MET A 69 6.46 -15.39 -16.67
C MET A 69 6.98 -14.47 -17.79
N GLN A 70 6.78 -13.17 -17.69
CA GLN A 70 7.60 -12.21 -18.45
C GLN A 70 8.86 -11.91 -17.64
N ARG A 71 10.00 -12.26 -18.24
CA ARG A 71 11.33 -11.93 -17.68
C ARG A 71 11.68 -10.52 -18.09
N ASP A 72 11.42 -9.56 -17.25
CA ASP A 72 12.10 -8.28 -17.35
C ASP A 72 13.39 -8.30 -16.54
N VAL A 73 14.46 -7.78 -17.15
CA VAL A 73 15.78 -7.73 -16.53
C VAL A 73 15.73 -6.81 -15.33
N VAL A 74 16.06 -7.38 -14.18
CA VAL A 74 16.23 -6.63 -12.93
C VAL A 74 17.28 -5.54 -13.13
N GLN A 75 16.86 -4.31 -13.19
CA GLN A 75 17.78 -3.19 -13.04
C GLN A 75 17.95 -2.91 -11.55
N THR A 76 19.10 -3.29 -11.00
CA THR A 76 19.54 -2.78 -9.70
C THR A 76 19.69 -1.26 -9.83
N TRP A 77 18.87 -0.53 -9.11
CA TRP A 77 18.89 0.91 -9.18
C TRP A 77 19.75 1.49 -8.04
N GLU A 78 20.75 2.29 -8.38
CA GLU A 78 21.64 2.98 -7.44
C GLU A 78 21.43 4.50 -7.42
N GLY A 79 20.36 4.99 -8.04
CA GLY A 79 20.08 6.41 -8.20
C GLY A 79 19.41 7.07 -6.99
N ARG A 80 19.15 8.37 -7.12
CA ARG A 80 18.44 9.16 -6.10
C ARG A 80 16.94 9.02 -6.26
N MET A 81 16.23 8.91 -5.13
CA MET A 81 14.77 9.00 -5.08
C MET A 81 14.33 10.46 -5.06
N ARG A 82 13.27 10.76 -5.81
CA ARG A 82 12.51 12.01 -5.66
C ARG A 82 11.32 11.76 -4.76
N ARG A 83 11.04 12.70 -3.91
CA ARG A 83 9.91 12.72 -3.00
C ARG A 83 9.05 13.93 -3.29
N THR A 84 7.80 13.69 -3.62
CA THR A 84 6.81 14.73 -3.86
C THR A 84 5.64 14.51 -2.92
N ARG A 85 5.17 15.59 -2.30
CA ARG A 85 4.00 15.56 -1.43
C ARG A 85 2.89 16.39 -2.04
N VAL A 86 1.72 15.76 -2.20
CA VAL A 86 0.49 16.44 -2.65
C VAL A 86 -0.53 16.36 -1.53
N ARG A 87 -1.27 17.43 -1.30
CA ARG A 87 -2.33 17.51 -0.29
C ARG A 87 -3.63 17.92 -0.95
N LEU A 88 -4.70 17.20 -0.63
CA LEU A 88 -6.05 17.51 -1.06
C LEU A 88 -7.01 17.37 0.11
N THR A 89 -8.15 18.04 0.05
CA THR A 89 -9.17 17.84 1.07
C THR A 89 -9.84 16.48 0.89
N LYS A 90 -10.09 15.79 1.97
CA LYS A 90 -10.82 14.51 1.94
C LYS A 90 -12.20 14.68 1.30
N GLN A 91 -12.85 15.81 1.57
CA GLN A 91 -14.16 16.12 1.00
C GLN A 91 -14.13 16.19 -0.53
N SER A 92 -13.13 16.83 -1.12
CA SER A 92 -13.00 16.91 -2.59
C SER A 92 -12.92 15.53 -3.25
N LEU A 93 -12.18 14.58 -2.62
CA LEU A 93 -12.10 13.21 -3.14
C LEU A 93 -13.44 12.47 -2.96
N VAL A 94 -14.10 12.66 -1.81
CA VAL A 94 -15.42 12.06 -1.54
C VAL A 94 -16.46 12.59 -2.55
N ASP A 95 -16.47 13.89 -2.81
CA ASP A 95 -17.40 14.50 -3.78
C ASP A 95 -17.20 13.91 -5.18
N ARG A 96 -15.94 13.78 -5.62
CA ARG A 96 -15.62 13.13 -6.90
C ARG A 96 -16.05 11.67 -6.96
N ALA A 97 -15.88 10.94 -5.87
CA ALA A 97 -16.33 9.55 -5.78
C ALA A 97 -17.86 9.46 -5.87
N VAL A 98 -18.58 10.32 -5.16
CA VAL A 98 -20.06 10.38 -5.18
C VAL A 98 -20.57 10.77 -6.56
N GLU A 99 -20.00 11.80 -7.19
CA GLU A 99 -20.36 12.24 -8.55
C GLU A 99 -20.26 11.10 -9.59
N ASN A 100 -19.33 10.18 -9.39
CA ASN A 100 -19.08 9.06 -10.29
C ASN A 100 -19.66 7.72 -9.80
N GLY A 101 -20.30 7.69 -8.64
CA GLY A 101 -20.92 6.49 -8.06
C GLY A 101 -19.93 5.39 -7.65
N VAL A 102 -18.71 5.75 -7.32
CA VAL A 102 -17.61 4.83 -6.98
C VAL A 102 -17.02 5.07 -5.58
N LYS A 103 -16.11 4.22 -5.15
CA LYS A 103 -15.39 4.41 -3.88
C LYS A 103 -14.31 5.49 -3.99
N PRO A 104 -13.99 6.21 -2.88
CA PRO A 104 -12.91 7.21 -2.87
C PRO A 104 -11.55 6.66 -3.32
N PHE A 105 -11.24 5.41 -2.96
CA PHE A 105 -10.02 4.74 -3.44
C PHE A 105 -9.98 4.66 -4.96
N THR A 106 -11.08 4.22 -5.59
CA THR A 106 -11.16 4.07 -7.05
C THR A 106 -11.10 5.43 -7.75
N ALA A 107 -11.76 6.44 -7.21
CA ALA A 107 -11.68 7.81 -7.73
C ALA A 107 -10.22 8.33 -7.68
N LEU A 108 -9.50 8.06 -6.59
CA LEU A 108 -8.08 8.42 -6.45
C LEU A 108 -7.20 7.67 -7.46
N ALA A 109 -7.38 6.37 -7.61
CA ALA A 109 -6.64 5.55 -8.58
C ALA A 109 -6.89 6.04 -10.02
N GLY A 110 -8.13 6.37 -10.36
CA GLY A 110 -8.49 6.93 -11.67
C GLY A 110 -7.85 8.29 -11.93
N LEU A 111 -7.87 9.21 -10.95
CA LEU A 111 -7.21 10.52 -11.05
C LEU A 111 -5.69 10.37 -11.23
N LEU A 112 -5.06 9.48 -10.49
CA LEU A 112 -3.63 9.19 -10.63
C LEU A 112 -3.32 8.60 -12.02
N SER A 113 -4.15 7.70 -12.52
CA SER A 113 -3.98 7.10 -13.85
C SER A 113 -4.04 8.15 -14.97
N LEU A 114 -5.03 9.07 -14.90
CA LEU A 114 -5.15 10.18 -15.85
C LEU A 114 -3.94 11.12 -15.80
N ALA A 115 -3.52 11.48 -14.58
CA ALA A 115 -2.37 12.33 -14.37
C ALA A 115 -1.08 11.68 -14.91
N LEU A 116 -0.87 10.40 -14.61
CA LEU A 116 0.33 9.67 -15.04
C LEU A 116 0.36 9.38 -16.53
N ARG A 117 -0.80 9.23 -17.20
CA ARG A 117 -0.85 9.10 -18.65
C ARG A 117 -0.10 10.23 -19.35
N SER A 118 -0.48 11.46 -19.01
CA SER A 118 0.17 12.66 -19.58
C SER A 118 1.66 12.71 -19.27
N TYR A 119 2.05 12.26 -18.08
CA TYR A 119 3.43 12.29 -17.62
C TYR A 119 4.31 11.19 -18.25
N LEU A 120 3.77 9.99 -18.40
CA LEU A 120 4.50 8.83 -18.94
C LEU A 120 4.39 8.70 -20.46
N GLY A 121 3.44 9.40 -21.10
CA GLY A 121 3.16 9.29 -22.53
C GLY A 121 2.66 7.91 -22.94
N LYS A 122 1.89 7.24 -22.07
CA LYS A 122 1.37 5.89 -22.28
C LYS A 122 -0.16 5.92 -22.40
N ASP A 123 -0.72 5.12 -23.30
CA ASP A 123 -2.17 4.94 -23.45
C ASP A 123 -2.74 3.81 -22.59
N GLU A 124 -1.88 3.08 -21.90
CA GLU A 124 -2.28 2.07 -20.93
C GLU A 124 -1.46 2.26 -19.66
N ILE A 125 -2.16 2.44 -18.53
CA ILE A 125 -1.56 2.61 -17.22
C ILE A 125 -1.85 1.39 -16.37
N GLN A 126 -0.78 0.73 -15.91
CA GLN A 126 -0.83 -0.40 -14.99
C GLN A 126 -0.64 0.11 -13.55
N TYR A 127 -1.50 -0.32 -12.64
CA TYR A 127 -1.36 0.04 -11.24
C TYR A 127 -1.54 -1.18 -10.34
N SER A 128 -0.84 -1.18 -9.21
CA SER A 128 -1.03 -2.16 -8.16
C SER A 128 -1.54 -1.48 -6.90
N TYR A 129 -2.21 -2.25 -6.06
CA TYR A 129 -2.74 -1.77 -4.79
C TYR A 129 -2.77 -2.87 -3.75
N SER A 130 -2.68 -2.47 -2.50
CA SER A 130 -2.66 -3.39 -1.36
C SER A 130 -4.03 -3.51 -0.71
N ALA A 131 -4.34 -4.70 -0.21
CA ALA A 131 -5.54 -4.97 0.57
C ALA A 131 -5.19 -5.66 1.88
N ASP A 132 -5.76 -5.17 2.98
CA ASP A 132 -5.65 -5.80 4.29
C ASP A 132 -6.46 -7.10 4.35
N THR A 133 -5.84 -8.15 4.88
CA THR A 133 -6.42 -9.50 4.97
C THR A 133 -6.67 -9.95 6.41
N ARG A 134 -6.38 -9.12 7.40
CA ARG A 134 -6.46 -9.48 8.84
C ARG A 134 -7.79 -10.07 9.23
N ARG A 135 -8.87 -9.40 8.84
CA ARG A 135 -10.22 -9.84 9.16
C ARG A 135 -10.55 -11.21 8.56
N GLU A 136 -10.22 -11.38 7.30
CA GLU A 136 -10.50 -12.62 6.55
C GLU A 136 -9.62 -13.78 7.01
N ALA A 137 -8.39 -13.48 7.41
CA ALA A 137 -7.46 -14.46 7.97
C ALA A 137 -7.74 -14.79 9.45
N GLY A 138 -8.72 -14.12 10.09
CA GLY A 138 -9.08 -14.36 11.49
C GLY A 138 -8.07 -13.80 12.51
N VAL A 139 -7.26 -12.84 12.11
CA VAL A 139 -6.21 -12.22 12.95
C VAL A 139 -6.36 -10.69 13.02
N PRO A 140 -7.51 -10.17 13.50
CA PRO A 140 -7.85 -8.75 13.39
C PRO A 140 -6.85 -7.82 14.06
N ASP A 141 -6.17 -8.27 15.12
CA ASP A 141 -5.21 -7.47 15.88
C ASP A 141 -3.75 -7.80 15.51
N ALA A 142 -3.50 -8.42 14.34
CA ALA A 142 -2.15 -8.72 13.91
C ALA A 142 -1.34 -7.44 13.66
N LEU A 143 -0.13 -7.38 14.23
CA LEU A 143 0.80 -6.29 13.98
C LEU A 143 1.73 -6.59 12.80
N TYR A 144 1.95 -7.86 12.50
CA TYR A 144 2.79 -8.28 11.37
C TYR A 144 2.12 -7.99 10.01
N ASN A 145 2.87 -8.15 8.94
CA ASN A 145 2.41 -7.90 7.59
C ASN A 145 1.27 -8.87 7.20
N CYS A 146 0.08 -8.31 6.94
CA CYS A 146 -1.13 -9.01 6.55
C CYS A 146 -1.76 -8.40 5.30
N VAL A 147 -0.96 -7.90 4.37
CA VAL A 147 -1.46 -7.37 3.12
C VAL A 147 -1.23 -8.34 1.97
N CYS A 148 -2.15 -8.32 1.02
CA CYS A 148 -1.93 -8.88 -0.32
C CYS A 148 -2.02 -7.76 -1.35
N SER A 149 -1.38 -7.95 -2.49
CA SER A 149 -1.34 -6.97 -3.57
C SER A 149 -2.10 -7.47 -4.78
N PHE A 150 -2.85 -6.58 -5.40
CA PHE A 150 -3.53 -6.81 -6.67
C PHE A 150 -2.96 -5.87 -7.71
N GLN A 151 -3.08 -6.26 -8.98
CA GLN A 151 -2.71 -5.44 -10.10
C GLN A 151 -3.90 -5.30 -11.04
N SER A 152 -4.05 -4.13 -11.63
CA SER A 152 -5.05 -3.82 -12.63
C SER A 152 -4.49 -2.81 -13.63
N GLY A 153 -5.16 -2.61 -14.75
CA GLY A 153 -4.77 -1.67 -15.77
C GLY A 153 -5.95 -0.93 -16.35
N VAL A 154 -5.71 0.26 -16.88
CA VAL A 154 -6.73 1.07 -17.54
C VAL A 154 -6.20 1.63 -18.84
N LYS A 155 -7.02 1.57 -19.90
CA LYS A 155 -6.71 2.17 -21.20
C LYS A 155 -7.25 3.58 -21.26
N LEU A 156 -6.43 4.50 -21.72
CA LEU A 156 -6.69 5.93 -21.73
C LEU A 156 -6.39 6.51 -23.12
N ASN A 157 -7.03 7.61 -23.45
CA ASN A 157 -6.72 8.45 -24.61
C ASN A 157 -6.85 9.93 -24.22
N ASP A 158 -6.64 10.85 -25.13
CA ASP A 158 -6.64 12.29 -24.84
C ASP A 158 -8.01 12.81 -24.37
N ASP A 159 -9.10 12.18 -24.80
CA ASP A 159 -10.47 12.59 -24.48
C ASP A 159 -11.03 11.85 -23.26
N THR A 160 -10.27 10.90 -22.67
CA THR A 160 -10.73 10.08 -21.55
C THR A 160 -10.94 10.92 -20.30
N ARG A 161 -12.16 10.90 -19.75
CA ARG A 161 -12.52 11.54 -18.49
C ARG A 161 -12.58 10.52 -17.36
N LEU A 162 -12.54 11.02 -16.14
CA LEU A 162 -12.65 10.18 -14.94
C LEU A 162 -13.92 9.30 -14.98
N ALA A 163 -15.05 9.86 -15.33
CA ALA A 163 -16.33 9.16 -15.40
C ALA A 163 -16.35 7.99 -16.41
N ASP A 164 -15.46 8.01 -17.39
CA ASP A 164 -15.42 6.98 -18.45
C ASP A 164 -14.69 5.70 -17.97
N ILE A 165 -13.81 5.82 -16.96
CA ILE A 165 -12.93 4.72 -16.53
C ILE A 165 -13.29 4.17 -15.14
N VAL A 166 -13.69 5.02 -14.20
CA VAL A 166 -13.84 4.58 -12.80
C VAL A 166 -14.95 3.57 -12.54
N PRO A 167 -16.05 3.46 -13.31
CA PRO A 167 -17.03 2.40 -13.09
C PRO A 167 -16.45 0.99 -13.30
N GLU A 168 -15.65 0.79 -14.34
CA GLU A 168 -15.00 -0.49 -14.60
C GLU A 168 -13.89 -0.77 -13.56
N MET A 169 -13.08 0.24 -13.23
CA MET A 169 -12.08 0.15 -12.18
C MET A 169 -12.71 -0.22 -10.82
N ASP A 170 -13.86 0.36 -10.46
CA ASP A 170 -14.52 0.08 -9.19
C ASP A 170 -15.09 -1.35 -9.15
N ALA A 171 -15.68 -1.80 -10.25
CA ALA A 171 -16.17 -3.18 -10.38
C ALA A 171 -15.01 -4.19 -10.20
N GLU A 172 -13.86 -3.93 -10.79
CA GLU A 172 -12.65 -4.75 -10.64
C GLU A 172 -12.13 -4.74 -9.21
N VAL A 173 -11.98 -3.56 -8.60
CA VAL A 173 -11.56 -3.40 -7.20
C VAL A 173 -12.53 -4.14 -6.26
N LEU A 174 -13.83 -3.97 -6.43
CA LEU A 174 -14.82 -4.65 -5.60
C LEU A 174 -14.75 -6.18 -5.75
N ARG A 175 -14.47 -6.67 -6.94
CA ARG A 175 -14.29 -8.11 -7.20
C ARG A 175 -13.06 -8.66 -6.47
N THR A 176 -11.92 -7.96 -6.52
CA THR A 176 -10.67 -8.39 -5.88
C THR A 176 -10.72 -8.26 -4.36
N LEU A 177 -11.51 -7.33 -3.83
CA LEU A 177 -11.69 -7.14 -2.39
C LEU A 177 -12.69 -8.12 -1.75
N GLN A 178 -13.28 -9.06 -2.50
CA GLN A 178 -14.09 -10.11 -1.90
C GLN A 178 -13.25 -10.96 -0.95
N PRO A 179 -13.80 -11.42 0.19
CA PRO A 179 -13.06 -12.14 1.21
C PRO A 179 -12.26 -13.34 0.66
N GLU A 180 -12.86 -14.15 -0.17
CA GLU A 180 -12.20 -15.30 -0.77
C GLU A 180 -11.08 -14.91 -1.74
N ALA A 181 -11.28 -13.88 -2.56
CA ALA A 181 -10.27 -13.38 -3.49
C ALA A 181 -9.03 -12.85 -2.74
N LYS A 182 -9.23 -12.10 -1.66
CA LYS A 182 -8.13 -11.63 -0.79
C LYS A 182 -7.35 -12.79 -0.19
N LEU A 183 -8.04 -13.80 0.38
CA LEU A 183 -7.37 -14.95 0.97
C LEU A 183 -6.60 -15.77 -0.06
N ARG A 184 -7.17 -16.03 -1.22
CA ARG A 184 -6.46 -16.71 -2.33
C ARG A 184 -5.21 -15.95 -2.75
N GLN A 185 -5.31 -14.64 -2.90
CA GLN A 185 -4.18 -13.80 -3.28
C GLN A 185 -3.10 -13.78 -2.20
N MET A 186 -3.49 -13.64 -0.93
CA MET A 186 -2.57 -13.72 0.20
C MET A 186 -1.83 -15.05 0.22
N VAL A 187 -2.55 -16.18 0.10
CA VAL A 187 -1.94 -17.50 0.09
C VAL A 187 -1.02 -17.66 -1.11
N GLN A 188 -1.40 -17.18 -2.29
CA GLN A 188 -0.56 -17.22 -3.49
C GLN A 188 0.78 -16.52 -3.25
N GLN A 189 0.77 -15.33 -2.64
CA GLN A 189 1.97 -14.56 -2.34
C GLN A 189 2.78 -15.20 -1.19
N MET A 190 2.12 -15.56 -0.10
CA MET A 190 2.78 -16.11 1.09
C MET A 190 3.31 -17.54 0.89
N SER A 191 2.70 -18.33 0.04
CA SER A 191 3.18 -19.69 -0.26
C SER A 191 4.59 -19.69 -0.86
N TRP A 192 4.93 -18.70 -1.66
CA TRP A 192 6.27 -18.51 -2.18
C TRP A 192 7.26 -18.20 -1.05
N VAL A 193 6.92 -17.22 -0.20
CA VAL A 193 7.73 -16.85 0.98
C VAL A 193 7.97 -18.07 1.86
N TYR A 194 6.89 -18.80 2.17
CA TYR A 194 6.94 -20.00 2.99
C TYR A 194 7.83 -21.07 2.37
N LYS A 195 7.67 -21.38 1.09
CA LYS A 195 8.51 -22.36 0.39
C LYS A 195 9.99 -22.00 0.39
N VAL A 196 10.31 -20.72 0.21
CA VAL A 196 11.70 -20.23 0.28
C VAL A 196 12.23 -20.36 1.72
N ASP A 197 11.41 -20.05 2.73
CA ASP A 197 11.82 -20.13 4.11
C ASP A 197 12.10 -21.58 4.56
N GLN A 198 11.32 -22.54 4.10
CA GLN A 198 11.51 -23.97 4.37
C GLN A 198 12.81 -24.56 3.74
N GLN A 199 13.46 -23.86 2.81
CA GLN A 199 14.69 -24.33 2.21
C GLN A 199 15.84 -24.34 3.23
N LYS A 200 16.58 -25.45 3.31
CA LYS A 200 17.82 -25.56 4.11
C LYS A 200 18.97 -24.81 3.43
N ALA A 201 18.85 -23.52 3.31
CA ALA A 201 19.83 -22.65 2.64
C ALA A 201 20.24 -21.48 3.54
N PRO A 202 21.47 -20.95 3.42
CA PRO A 202 21.88 -19.74 4.11
C PRO A 202 20.96 -18.56 3.81
N LEU A 203 20.74 -17.70 4.81
CA LEU A 203 19.83 -16.54 4.72
C LEU A 203 20.06 -15.70 3.46
N ARG A 204 21.32 -15.41 3.12
CA ARG A 204 21.66 -14.62 1.91
C ARG A 204 21.20 -15.29 0.60
N ILE A 205 21.12 -16.62 0.55
CA ILE A 205 20.61 -17.36 -0.61
C ILE A 205 19.10 -17.22 -0.66
N LYS A 206 18.42 -17.40 0.50
CA LYS A 206 16.98 -17.16 0.62
C LYS A 206 16.62 -15.74 0.19
N GLN A 207 17.36 -14.74 0.64
CA GLN A 207 17.17 -13.34 0.24
C GLN A 207 17.29 -13.14 -1.28
N ARG A 208 18.31 -13.74 -1.92
CA ARG A 208 18.45 -13.66 -3.40
C ARG A 208 17.29 -14.33 -4.13
N VAL A 209 16.88 -15.53 -3.67
CA VAL A 209 15.74 -16.24 -4.28
C VAL A 209 14.46 -15.42 -4.08
N PHE A 210 14.30 -14.78 -2.94
CA PHE A 210 13.17 -13.90 -2.63
C PHE A 210 13.13 -12.70 -3.58
N GLN A 211 14.24 -12.00 -3.70
CA GLN A 211 14.39 -10.88 -4.65
C GLN A 211 14.10 -11.30 -6.09
N MET A 212 14.58 -12.46 -6.52
CA MET A 212 14.27 -13.00 -7.85
C MET A 212 12.77 -13.31 -8.01
N GLY A 213 12.08 -13.75 -6.96
CA GLY A 213 10.65 -14.05 -6.97
C GLY A 213 9.76 -12.82 -7.13
N GLU A 214 10.13 -11.72 -6.51
CA GLU A 214 9.43 -10.44 -6.68
C GLU A 214 9.46 -9.96 -8.15
N TYR A 215 10.52 -10.28 -8.89
CA TYR A 215 10.68 -9.93 -10.31
C TYR A 215 9.98 -10.90 -11.27
N ILE A 216 9.49 -12.02 -10.78
CA ILE A 216 8.85 -13.06 -11.63
C ILE A 216 7.31 -12.86 -11.65
N SER A 217 6.76 -12.05 -10.78
CA SER A 217 5.33 -12.07 -10.46
C SER A 217 4.41 -11.17 -11.31
N GLY A 218 4.87 -10.55 -12.40
CA GLY A 218 3.93 -9.82 -13.28
C GLY A 218 4.55 -8.73 -14.14
N VAL A 219 3.71 -8.08 -14.95
CA VAL A 219 4.06 -6.84 -15.66
C VAL A 219 4.31 -5.76 -14.59
N PRO A 220 5.43 -5.02 -14.64
CA PRO A 220 5.67 -3.95 -13.68
C PRO A 220 4.53 -2.93 -13.71
N ALA A 221 3.96 -2.61 -12.56
CA ALA A 221 2.99 -1.54 -12.48
C ALA A 221 3.68 -0.19 -12.72
N ASP A 222 3.01 0.75 -13.37
CA ASP A 222 3.50 2.12 -13.53
C ASP A 222 3.52 2.85 -12.20
N PHE A 223 2.52 2.55 -11.35
CA PHE A 223 2.52 2.98 -9.95
C PHE A 223 1.88 1.94 -9.05
N TRP A 224 2.24 1.99 -7.77
CA TRP A 224 1.46 1.32 -6.76
C TRP A 224 0.84 2.31 -5.79
N LEU A 225 -0.38 2.03 -5.38
CA LEU A 225 -1.17 2.86 -4.50
C LEU A 225 -1.49 2.11 -3.21
N SER A 226 -0.98 2.64 -2.10
CA SER A 226 -1.37 2.23 -0.76
C SER A 226 -2.21 3.33 -0.12
N TYR A 227 -3.39 2.98 0.38
CA TYR A 227 -4.28 3.92 1.06
C TYR A 227 -4.52 3.48 2.50
N LEU A 228 -3.76 4.08 3.41
CA LEU A 228 -3.80 3.74 4.85
C LEU A 228 -5.06 4.25 5.56
N GLY A 229 -5.80 5.20 4.96
CA GLY A 229 -6.86 5.90 5.68
C GLY A 229 -6.29 6.75 6.82
N ASN A 230 -6.88 6.68 8.01
CA ASN A 230 -6.31 7.35 9.19
C ASN A 230 -5.11 6.55 9.70
N PRO A 231 -3.89 7.13 9.72
CA PRO A 231 -2.68 6.43 10.14
C PRO A 231 -2.57 6.27 11.67
N LEU A 232 -3.42 6.93 12.43
CA LEU A 232 -3.46 6.86 13.88
C LEU A 232 -4.63 5.95 14.30
N LEU A 233 -4.39 4.68 14.51
CA LEU A 233 -5.40 3.71 14.92
C LEU A 233 -4.97 2.95 16.18
N PRO A 234 -5.87 2.78 17.16
CA PRO A 234 -7.15 3.47 17.29
C PRO A 234 -6.94 4.96 17.58
N ALA A 235 -7.45 5.82 16.69
CA ALA A 235 -7.33 7.25 16.90
C ALA A 235 -8.30 7.73 17.97
N THR A 236 -7.83 8.61 18.84
CA THR A 236 -8.69 9.44 19.65
C THR A 236 -8.72 10.85 19.08
N PRO A 237 -9.87 11.55 19.08
CA PRO A 237 -9.92 12.94 18.62
C PRO A 237 -8.93 13.84 19.34
N GLU A 238 -8.61 13.52 20.60
CA GLU A 238 -7.65 14.25 21.40
C GLU A 238 -6.23 14.11 20.84
N LEU A 239 -5.83 12.93 20.36
CA LEU A 239 -4.50 12.74 19.77
C LEU A 239 -4.38 13.44 18.41
N GLU A 240 -5.45 13.43 17.62
CA GLU A 240 -5.48 14.10 16.31
C GLU A 240 -5.23 15.62 16.44
N GLN A 241 -5.63 16.26 17.56
CA GLN A 241 -5.37 17.68 17.80
C GLN A 241 -3.87 18.02 17.92
N TYR A 242 -3.07 17.05 18.38
CA TYR A 242 -1.62 17.21 18.53
C TYR A 242 -0.84 16.83 17.26
N THR A 243 -1.49 16.22 16.26
CA THR A 243 -0.85 15.76 15.05
C THR A 243 -1.28 16.60 13.85
N LYS A 244 -0.42 17.49 13.38
CA LYS A 244 -0.72 18.40 12.27
C LYS A 244 -0.63 17.72 10.91
N ASP A 245 0.31 16.80 10.76
CA ASP A 245 0.68 16.22 9.48
C ASP A 245 1.22 14.80 9.67
N PHE A 246 0.98 13.96 8.70
CA PHE A 246 1.49 12.60 8.68
C PHE A 246 1.94 12.26 7.26
N ASN A 247 3.17 11.78 7.13
CA ASN A 247 3.75 11.41 5.84
C ASN A 247 4.33 10.01 5.94
N VAL A 248 4.02 9.16 4.96
CA VAL A 248 4.60 7.82 4.82
C VAL A 248 5.38 7.80 3.52
N TRP A 249 6.61 7.34 3.61
CA TRP A 249 7.49 7.21 2.47
C TRP A 249 7.93 5.76 2.37
N VAL A 250 7.59 5.11 1.26
CA VAL A 250 7.98 3.72 1.00
C VAL A 250 8.70 3.67 -0.33
N PRO A 251 9.98 3.27 -0.35
CA PRO A 251 10.74 3.17 -1.58
C PRO A 251 10.03 2.25 -2.58
N PRO A 252 9.78 2.70 -3.81
CA PRO A 252 9.13 1.88 -4.81
C PRO A 252 10.05 0.75 -5.29
N ASP A 253 9.47 -0.43 -5.47
CA ASP A 253 10.16 -1.55 -6.05
C ASP A 253 10.41 -1.38 -7.55
N GLY A 254 11.55 -1.85 -8.02
CA GLY A 254 11.87 -2.23 -9.39
C GLY A 254 11.69 -1.22 -10.53
N GLY A 255 10.99 -0.13 -10.43
CA GLY A 255 10.77 0.80 -11.54
C GLY A 255 9.45 1.55 -11.53
N SER A 256 8.54 1.16 -10.68
CA SER A 256 7.25 1.83 -10.50
C SER A 256 7.39 3.10 -9.63
N MET A 257 6.36 3.90 -9.65
CA MET A 257 6.17 5.01 -8.73
C MET A 257 5.44 4.50 -7.49
N GLY A 258 5.91 4.84 -6.29
CA GLY A 258 5.20 4.56 -5.04
C GLY A 258 4.28 5.72 -4.68
N VAL A 259 3.03 5.46 -4.37
CA VAL A 259 2.07 6.44 -3.88
C VAL A 259 1.47 5.95 -2.57
N GLU A 260 1.88 6.57 -1.48
CA GLU A 260 1.28 6.37 -0.16
C GLU A 260 0.27 7.46 0.14
N ALA A 261 -0.97 7.07 0.39
CA ALA A 261 -2.05 7.97 0.73
C ALA A 261 -2.48 7.77 2.19
N SER A 262 -2.48 8.84 2.97
CA SER A 262 -3.00 8.86 4.34
C SER A 262 -4.01 10.00 4.51
N SER A 263 -4.96 9.83 5.41
CA SER A 263 -6.00 10.82 5.68
C SER A 263 -5.99 11.21 7.15
N LEU A 264 -5.64 12.45 7.45
CA LEU A 264 -5.62 13.00 8.80
C LEU A 264 -6.26 14.38 8.82
N ASN A 265 -7.08 14.67 9.81
CA ASN A 265 -7.73 15.99 10.01
C ASN A 265 -8.44 16.53 8.74
N GLY A 266 -9.11 15.65 7.99
CA GLY A 266 -9.83 16.04 6.77
C GLY A 266 -8.93 16.33 5.57
N ILE A 267 -7.64 16.10 5.67
CA ILE A 267 -6.66 16.22 4.58
C ILE A 267 -6.18 14.84 4.17
N ILE A 268 -6.14 14.59 2.87
CA ILE A 268 -5.44 13.45 2.30
C ILE A 268 -4.07 13.93 1.88
N THR A 269 -3.04 13.27 2.38
CA THR A 269 -1.65 13.50 1.98
C THR A 269 -1.19 12.33 1.10
N LEU A 270 -0.76 12.65 -0.11
CA LEU A 270 -0.12 11.71 -1.03
C LEU A 270 1.39 11.92 -0.94
N CYS A 271 2.11 10.90 -0.52
CA CYS A 271 3.57 10.84 -0.54
C CYS A 271 3.98 10.02 -1.77
N ILE A 272 4.56 10.68 -2.76
CA ILE A 272 4.92 10.08 -4.03
C ILE A 272 6.42 9.93 -4.08
N GLU A 273 6.90 8.72 -4.25
CA GLU A 273 8.32 8.41 -4.46
C GLU A 273 8.53 7.85 -5.87
N ASN A 274 9.49 8.42 -6.58
CA ASN A 274 9.88 7.96 -7.91
C ASN A 274 11.39 8.11 -8.11
N LYS A 275 11.93 7.41 -9.10
CA LYS A 275 13.35 7.53 -9.47
C LYS A 275 13.66 8.93 -9.97
N ALA A 276 14.84 9.45 -9.62
CA ALA A 276 15.25 10.81 -9.96
C ALA A 276 15.38 11.06 -11.47
N GLU A 277 15.60 10.01 -12.25
CA GLU A 277 15.72 10.08 -13.71
C GLU A 277 14.36 10.26 -14.42
N MET A 278 13.26 9.94 -13.74
CA MET A 278 11.94 10.28 -14.27
C MET A 278 11.78 11.82 -14.24
N PRO A 279 11.24 12.44 -15.30
CA PRO A 279 10.99 13.88 -15.30
C PRO A 279 10.18 14.28 -14.06
N GLY A 280 10.41 15.48 -13.52
CA GLY A 280 9.76 15.86 -12.24
C GLY A 280 8.25 16.05 -12.40
N LEU A 281 7.47 15.50 -11.47
CA LEU A 281 6.03 15.76 -11.30
C LEU A 281 5.71 17.21 -10.85
N ALA A 282 6.72 18.06 -10.71
CA ALA A 282 6.65 19.41 -10.15
C ALA A 282 5.90 20.43 -11.03
N GLY A 283 5.11 19.99 -11.97
CA GLY A 283 4.31 20.86 -12.86
C GLY A 283 2.88 20.39 -13.07
N MET A 284 2.42 19.39 -12.30
CA MET A 284 1.05 18.89 -12.38
C MET A 284 0.14 19.53 -11.35
#